data_f84fc827caed708c478dfc9f5182f7ab
#
_entry.id   f84fc827caed708c478dfc9f5182f7ab
#
_cell.length_a   1.000
_cell.length_b   1.000
_cell.length_c   1.000
_cell.angle_alpha   90.00
_cell.angle_beta   90.00
_cell.angle_gamma   90.00
#
_symmetry.space_group_name_H-M   'P 1'
#
loop_
_entity.id
_entity.type
_entity.pdbx_description
1 polymer ?
#
loop_
_entity_poly.entity_id
_entity_poly.type
_entity_poly.pdbx_seq_one_letter_code
_entity_poly.pdbx_strand_id
1 'polypeptide(L)'
;WLKGKNIQGVADPAIWDKSRGESIADTAMKYGVYFVPGDHERIAGWMQCHYRLQFDENGYSRCYIFDNCKAFIRTIPTLIHDEHKVEDLDTDGEDHVADEVRYFLMARPIKPQHEKPVDTYKQTPMAMYLDIPREDIRKAQKRARLEIIE
;
A
#
# COMPACT_ATOMS: atom_id res chain seq x y z
N TRP A 1 -21.69 19.55 -6.02
CA TRP A 1 -21.81 18.08 -5.97
C TRP A 1 -21.69 17.56 -4.54
N LEU A 2 -20.87 18.16 -3.68
CA LEU A 2 -20.65 17.75 -2.29
C LEU A 2 -21.61 18.41 -1.29
N LYS A 3 -22.43 19.38 -1.72
CA LYS A 3 -23.35 20.11 -0.86
C LYS A 3 -24.33 19.14 -0.15
N GLY A 4 -24.43 19.23 1.17
CA GLY A 4 -25.29 18.38 2.01
C GLY A 4 -24.74 16.98 2.30
N LYS A 5 -23.49 16.67 1.88
CA LYS A 5 -22.78 15.43 2.24
C LYS A 5 -21.90 15.66 3.46
N ASN A 6 -21.93 14.73 4.40
CA ASN A 6 -20.98 14.73 5.51
C ASN A 6 -19.63 14.21 4.97
N ILE A 7 -18.66 15.12 4.84
CA ILE A 7 -17.35 14.81 4.32
C ILE A 7 -16.37 14.95 5.47
N GLN A 8 -15.67 13.86 5.74
CA GLN A 8 -14.57 13.83 6.67
C GLN A 8 -13.25 13.85 5.88
N GLY A 9 -12.46 14.90 6.08
CA GLY A 9 -11.12 15.01 5.53
C GLY A 9 -10.11 14.35 6.45
N VAL A 10 -9.01 13.88 5.87
CA VAL A 10 -7.81 13.44 6.60
C VAL A 10 -6.69 14.41 6.23
N ALA A 11 -5.90 14.84 7.21
CA ALA A 11 -4.83 15.77 6.97
C ALA A 11 -3.60 15.45 7.83
N ASP A 12 -2.46 15.99 7.40
CA ASP A 12 -1.24 15.92 8.18
C ASP A 12 -1.47 16.51 9.58
N PRO A 13 -1.09 15.81 10.66
CA PRO A 13 -1.22 16.30 12.03
C PRO A 13 -0.55 17.66 12.28
N ALA A 14 0.40 18.10 11.47
CA ALA A 14 0.98 19.44 11.58
C ALA A 14 -0.05 20.57 11.45
N ILE A 15 -1.21 20.35 10.82
CA ILE A 15 -2.25 21.38 10.73
C ILE A 15 -2.89 21.73 12.07
N TRP A 16 -2.70 20.90 13.13
CA TRP A 16 -3.14 21.19 14.51
C TRP A 16 -2.11 21.89 15.36
N ASP A 17 -0.91 22.20 14.81
CA ASP A 17 0.12 22.94 15.53
C ASP A 17 -0.38 24.35 15.88
N LYS A 18 -0.30 24.68 17.18
CA LYS A 18 -0.69 25.99 17.76
C LYS A 18 0.51 26.83 18.19
N SER A 19 1.73 26.44 17.88
CA SER A 19 2.93 27.14 18.29
C SER A 19 2.98 28.60 17.81
N ARG A 20 2.27 28.90 16.72
CA ARG A 20 2.21 30.24 16.12
C ARG A 20 0.83 30.91 16.26
N GLY A 21 -0.02 30.40 17.14
CA GLY A 21 -1.38 30.93 17.36
C GLY A 21 -2.46 29.94 16.99
N GLU A 22 -3.51 30.40 16.30
CA GLU A 22 -4.61 29.55 15.86
C GLU A 22 -4.12 28.54 14.80
N SER A 23 -4.50 27.27 14.97
CA SER A 23 -4.11 26.22 14.01
C SER A 23 -4.87 26.31 12.69
N ILE A 24 -4.29 25.72 11.64
CA ILE A 24 -4.96 25.60 10.33
C ILE A 24 -6.26 24.82 10.48
N ALA A 25 -6.27 23.76 11.32
CA ALA A 25 -7.45 22.95 11.58
C ALA A 25 -8.58 23.76 12.25
N ASP A 26 -8.25 24.62 13.23
CA ASP A 26 -9.22 25.49 13.89
C ASP A 26 -9.81 26.51 12.89
N THR A 27 -8.98 27.07 12.02
CA THR A 27 -9.42 27.98 10.95
C THR A 27 -10.35 27.25 9.97
N ALA A 28 -9.97 26.06 9.49
CA ALA A 28 -10.83 25.25 8.59
C ALA A 28 -12.20 24.94 9.22
N MET A 29 -12.20 24.61 10.51
CA MET A 29 -13.44 24.32 11.26
C MET A 29 -14.40 25.52 11.27
N LYS A 30 -13.92 26.75 11.38
CA LYS A 30 -14.74 27.97 11.30
C LYS A 30 -15.47 28.10 9.96
N TYR A 31 -14.89 27.55 8.90
CA TYR A 31 -15.49 27.51 7.57
C TYR A 31 -16.28 26.23 7.28
N GLY A 32 -16.52 25.39 8.31
CA GLY A 32 -17.30 24.16 8.19
C GLY A 32 -16.54 23.00 7.55
N VAL A 33 -15.21 23.06 7.51
CA VAL A 33 -14.36 21.98 7.02
C VAL A 33 -13.72 21.24 8.20
N TYR A 34 -13.96 19.95 8.29
CA TYR A 34 -13.51 19.12 9.40
C TYR A 34 -12.49 18.10 8.94
N PHE A 35 -11.37 18.04 9.65
CA PHE A 35 -10.31 17.08 9.41
C PHE A 35 -10.11 16.17 10.63
N VAL A 36 -9.61 14.99 10.37
CA VAL A 36 -9.03 14.09 11.38
C VAL A 36 -7.54 13.92 11.09
N PRO A 37 -6.71 13.74 12.13
CA PRO A 37 -5.29 13.51 11.94
C PRO A 37 -5.06 12.21 11.16
N GLY A 38 -4.17 12.28 10.18
CA GLY A 38 -3.69 11.12 9.44
C GLY A 38 -2.72 10.29 10.27
N ASP A 39 -2.61 9.01 9.92
CA ASP A 39 -1.65 8.11 10.52
C ASP A 39 -0.24 8.39 9.96
N HIS A 40 0.74 8.58 10.84
CA HIS A 40 2.12 8.92 10.49
C HIS A 40 2.97 7.74 10.02
N GLU A 41 2.53 6.51 10.22
CA GLU A 41 3.31 5.32 9.92
C GLU A 41 3.64 5.23 8.41
N ARG A 42 4.83 5.73 8.07
CA ARG A 42 5.25 5.88 6.66
C ARG A 42 5.32 4.54 5.94
N ILE A 43 6.01 3.56 6.52
CA ILE A 43 6.21 2.25 5.89
C ILE A 43 4.87 1.53 5.70
N ALA A 44 4.01 1.50 6.73
CA ALA A 44 2.67 0.94 6.61
C ALA A 44 1.84 1.66 5.54
N GLY A 45 2.00 2.98 5.42
CA GLY A 45 1.34 3.79 4.40
C GLY A 45 1.81 3.45 2.98
N TRP A 46 3.11 3.30 2.76
CA TRP A 46 3.66 2.88 1.45
C TRP A 46 3.16 1.49 1.08
N MET A 47 3.07 0.58 2.04
CA MET A 47 2.48 -0.73 1.79
C MET A 47 1.01 -0.63 1.36
N GLN A 48 0.21 0.31 1.90
CA GLN A 48 -1.15 0.58 1.43
C GLN A 48 -1.18 1.07 -0.02
N CYS A 49 -0.21 1.89 -0.44
CA CYS A 49 -0.06 2.30 -1.84
C CYS A 49 0.20 1.08 -2.73
N HIS A 50 1.16 0.23 -2.36
CA HIS A 50 1.49 -0.99 -3.09
C HIS A 50 0.28 -1.92 -3.23
N TYR A 51 -0.43 -2.24 -2.12
CA TYR A 51 -1.60 -3.12 -2.17
C TYR A 51 -2.73 -2.61 -3.06
N ARG A 52 -2.86 -1.30 -3.21
CA ARG A 52 -3.92 -0.71 -4.03
C ARG A 52 -3.53 -0.56 -5.49
N LEU A 53 -2.25 -0.33 -5.77
CA LEU A 53 -1.73 -0.21 -7.14
C LEU A 53 -1.42 -1.56 -7.78
N GLN A 54 -1.26 -2.61 -6.98
CA GLN A 54 -1.03 -3.97 -7.47
C GLN A 54 -2.20 -4.43 -8.35
N PHE A 55 -1.86 -5.03 -9.49
CA PHE A 55 -2.85 -5.63 -10.39
C PHE A 55 -3.26 -7.02 -9.88
N ASP A 56 -4.54 -7.32 -10.01
CA ASP A 56 -5.07 -8.65 -9.79
C ASP A 56 -4.84 -9.59 -10.99
N GLU A 57 -5.32 -10.85 -10.90
CA GLU A 57 -5.20 -11.86 -11.96
C GLU A 57 -5.89 -11.42 -13.28
N ASN A 58 -6.80 -10.45 -13.24
CA ASN A 58 -7.55 -9.93 -14.37
C ASN A 58 -6.97 -8.59 -14.89
N GLY A 59 -5.91 -8.10 -14.29
CA GLY A 59 -5.28 -6.84 -14.65
C GLY A 59 -5.95 -5.59 -14.08
N TYR A 60 -6.80 -5.73 -13.05
CA TYR A 60 -7.43 -4.59 -12.38
C TYR A 60 -6.67 -4.22 -11.10
N SER A 61 -6.48 -2.93 -10.86
CA SER A 61 -5.99 -2.41 -9.58
C SER A 61 -7.15 -1.98 -8.68
N ARG A 62 -6.86 -1.77 -7.39
CA ARG A 62 -7.84 -1.26 -6.43
C ARG A 62 -7.80 0.26 -6.28
N CYS A 63 -6.98 0.93 -7.07
CA CYS A 63 -6.87 2.37 -7.12
C CYS A 63 -6.75 2.83 -8.56
N TYR A 64 -7.62 3.75 -8.95
CA TYR A 64 -7.64 4.35 -10.27
C TYR A 64 -7.39 5.85 -10.12
N ILE A 65 -6.50 6.38 -10.93
CA ILE A 65 -6.14 7.79 -10.94
C ILE A 65 -6.75 8.44 -12.17
N PHE A 66 -7.54 9.47 -11.93
CA PHE A 66 -8.11 10.23 -13.05
C PHE A 66 -7.03 11.07 -13.74
N ASP A 67 -7.20 11.29 -15.02
CA ASP A 67 -6.27 12.03 -15.88
C ASP A 67 -6.09 13.51 -15.49
N ASN A 68 -7.04 14.08 -14.75
CA ASN A 68 -6.97 15.43 -14.20
C ASN A 68 -6.12 15.53 -12.91
N CYS A 69 -5.72 14.40 -12.30
CA CYS A 69 -4.81 14.38 -11.16
C CYS A 69 -3.35 14.59 -11.61
N LYS A 70 -3.07 15.72 -12.24
CA LYS A 70 -1.79 16.00 -12.92
C LYS A 70 -0.59 15.95 -11.97
N ALA A 71 -0.75 16.46 -10.74
CA ALA A 71 0.33 16.41 -9.74
C ALA A 71 0.70 14.97 -9.41
N PHE A 72 -0.27 14.10 -9.13
CA PHE A 72 -0.05 12.68 -8.87
C PHE A 72 0.68 11.99 -10.03
N ILE A 73 0.16 12.15 -11.25
CA ILE A 73 0.71 11.51 -12.46
C ILE A 73 2.16 11.95 -12.73
N ARG A 74 2.49 13.19 -12.41
CA ARG A 74 3.83 13.74 -12.59
C ARG A 74 4.80 13.30 -11.50
N THR A 75 4.39 13.34 -10.23
CA THR A 75 5.32 13.18 -9.10
C THR A 75 5.53 11.73 -8.69
N ILE A 76 4.46 10.92 -8.60
CA ILE A 76 4.57 9.55 -8.08
C ILE A 76 5.59 8.68 -8.85
N PRO A 77 5.63 8.69 -10.20
CA PRO A 77 6.61 7.88 -10.93
C PRO A 77 8.07 8.34 -10.80
N THR A 78 8.32 9.52 -10.26
CA THR A 78 9.68 10.08 -10.10
C THR A 78 10.24 9.91 -8.70
N LEU A 79 9.47 9.36 -7.78
CA LEU A 79 9.91 9.11 -6.42
C LEU A 79 10.96 8.00 -6.38
N ILE A 80 11.97 8.21 -5.55
CA ILE A 80 13.05 7.23 -5.31
C ILE A 80 13.05 6.82 -3.84
N HIS A 81 13.66 5.69 -3.55
CA HIS A 81 13.85 5.23 -2.18
C HIS A 81 14.94 6.03 -1.48
N ASP A 82 14.79 6.20 -0.17
CA ASP A 82 15.81 6.76 0.69
C ASP A 82 17.07 5.88 0.69
N GLU A 83 18.26 6.50 0.63
CA GLU A 83 19.53 5.75 0.58
C GLU A 83 19.83 4.95 1.86
N HIS A 84 19.29 5.40 3.00
CA HIS A 84 19.54 4.80 4.31
C HIS A 84 18.39 3.93 4.80
N LYS A 85 17.17 4.22 4.33
CA LYS A 85 15.94 3.52 4.66
C LYS A 85 15.23 3.06 3.40
N VAL A 86 15.73 2.02 2.80
CA VAL A 86 15.27 1.50 1.48
C VAL A 86 13.75 1.24 1.42
N GLU A 87 13.10 1.04 2.57
CA GLU A 87 11.65 0.86 2.66
C GLU A 87 10.87 2.19 2.68
N ASP A 88 11.56 3.31 2.78
CA ASP A 88 10.99 4.66 2.80
C ASP A 88 11.33 5.42 1.51
N LEU A 89 10.67 6.55 1.30
CA LEU A 89 10.96 7.47 0.20
C LEU A 89 11.98 8.51 0.63
N ASP A 90 12.81 8.91 -0.33
CA ASP A 90 13.64 10.09 -0.22
C ASP A 90 12.74 11.35 -0.13
N THR A 91 12.95 12.14 0.92
CA THR A 91 12.17 13.34 1.21
C THR A 91 12.81 14.63 0.68
N ASP A 92 13.97 14.54 0.04
CA ASP A 92 14.62 15.71 -0.59
C ASP A 92 13.92 16.11 -1.91
N GLY A 93 13.07 15.24 -2.43
CA GLY A 93 12.28 15.45 -3.63
C GLY A 93 10.89 16.04 -3.39
N GLU A 94 10.05 15.99 -4.43
CA GLU A 94 8.66 16.46 -4.39
C GLU A 94 7.73 15.35 -3.87
N ASP A 95 7.72 15.10 -2.56
CA ASP A 95 7.00 14.00 -1.90
C ASP A 95 5.59 14.37 -1.39
N HIS A 96 5.20 15.64 -1.42
CA HIS A 96 3.94 16.11 -0.82
C HIS A 96 2.70 15.36 -1.31
N VAL A 97 2.62 15.10 -2.61
CA VAL A 97 1.47 14.34 -3.18
C VAL A 97 1.48 12.90 -2.70
N ALA A 98 2.65 12.31 -2.53
CA ALA A 98 2.79 10.95 -2.00
C ALA A 98 2.31 10.87 -0.56
N ASP A 99 2.66 11.84 0.26
CA ASP A 99 2.20 11.93 1.64
C ASP A 99 0.69 12.15 1.74
N GLU A 100 0.10 13.03 0.93
CA GLU A 100 -1.35 13.21 0.86
C GLU A 100 -2.06 11.90 0.52
N VAL A 101 -1.57 11.19 -0.49
CA VAL A 101 -2.12 9.89 -0.90
C VAL A 101 -1.97 8.86 0.21
N ARG A 102 -0.82 8.80 0.85
CA ARG A 102 -0.55 7.92 1.98
C ARG A 102 -1.55 8.13 3.12
N TYR A 103 -1.76 9.37 3.58
CA TYR A 103 -2.75 9.68 4.60
C TYR A 103 -4.17 9.28 4.18
N PHE A 104 -4.54 9.55 2.93
CA PHE A 104 -5.84 9.15 2.39
C PHE A 104 -6.04 7.63 2.42
N LEU A 105 -5.02 6.86 2.02
CA LEU A 105 -5.10 5.41 1.97
C LEU A 105 -5.07 4.77 3.37
N MET A 106 -4.29 5.34 4.30
CA MET A 106 -4.24 4.89 5.69
C MET A 106 -5.54 5.15 6.45
N ALA A 107 -6.33 6.14 6.04
CA ALA A 107 -7.67 6.35 6.61
C ALA A 107 -8.65 5.19 6.32
N ARG A 108 -8.36 4.36 5.32
CA ARG A 108 -9.15 3.17 4.95
C ARG A 108 -8.24 2.03 4.49
N PRO A 109 -7.47 1.45 5.40
CA PRO A 109 -6.49 0.42 5.03
C PRO A 109 -7.19 -0.83 4.48
N ILE A 110 -6.54 -1.46 3.51
CA ILE A 110 -6.97 -2.73 2.96
C ILE A 110 -5.99 -3.84 3.36
N LYS A 111 -6.47 -5.06 3.44
CA LYS A 111 -5.60 -6.22 3.62
C LYS A 111 -4.86 -6.53 2.30
N PRO A 112 -3.61 -7.01 2.39
CA PRO A 112 -2.91 -7.48 1.21
C PRO A 112 -3.73 -8.58 0.52
N GLN A 113 -3.66 -8.61 -0.80
CA GLN A 113 -4.08 -9.81 -1.51
C GLN A 113 -3.02 -10.86 -1.24
N HIS A 114 -3.41 -11.96 -0.59
CA HIS A 114 -2.52 -13.10 -0.55
C HIS A 114 -2.38 -13.61 -1.99
N GLU A 115 -1.20 -13.47 -2.55
CA GLU A 115 -0.85 -14.25 -3.73
C GLU A 115 -1.10 -15.70 -3.36
N LYS A 116 -1.91 -16.39 -4.18
CA LYS A 116 -1.98 -17.85 -4.04
C LYS A 116 -0.54 -18.33 -4.13
N PRO A 117 -0.07 -19.18 -3.21
CA PRO A 117 1.29 -19.67 -3.29
C PRO A 117 1.49 -20.20 -4.71
N VAL A 118 2.41 -19.56 -5.43
CA VAL A 118 2.77 -20.00 -6.78
C VAL A 118 3.23 -21.43 -6.61
N ASP A 119 2.55 -22.35 -7.27
CA ASP A 119 2.92 -23.77 -7.26
C ASP A 119 4.24 -23.87 -8.07
N THR A 120 5.33 -23.49 -7.38
CA THR A 120 6.68 -23.46 -7.96
C THR A 120 7.07 -24.82 -8.55
N TYR A 121 6.38 -25.87 -8.12
CA TYR A 121 6.58 -27.21 -8.65
C TYR A 121 6.14 -27.34 -10.11
N LYS A 122 5.10 -26.60 -10.54
CA LYS A 122 4.66 -26.59 -11.95
C LYS A 122 5.61 -25.83 -12.88
N GLN A 123 6.50 -25.01 -12.32
CA GLN A 123 7.41 -24.15 -13.10
C GLN A 123 8.83 -24.74 -13.21
N THR A 124 9.13 -25.83 -12.52
CA THR A 124 10.44 -26.48 -12.66
C THR A 124 10.47 -27.33 -13.91
N PRO A 125 11.51 -27.20 -14.76
CA PRO A 125 11.67 -28.05 -15.94
C PRO A 125 11.59 -29.55 -15.62
N MET A 126 11.96 -29.95 -14.41
CA MET A 126 11.93 -31.32 -13.94
C MET A 126 10.51 -31.87 -13.77
N ALA A 127 9.52 -31.00 -13.43
CA ALA A 127 8.12 -31.42 -13.33
C ALA A 127 7.50 -31.77 -14.70
N MET A 128 8.07 -31.25 -15.78
CA MET A 128 7.67 -31.59 -17.16
C MET A 128 8.10 -33.00 -17.60
N TYR A 129 9.15 -33.53 -16.97
CA TYR A 129 9.71 -34.85 -17.34
C TYR A 129 9.25 -35.99 -16.43
N LEU A 130 8.70 -35.66 -15.26
CA LEU A 130 8.24 -36.65 -14.30
C LEU A 130 6.73 -36.49 -14.18
N ASP A 131 5.99 -37.25 -14.94
CA ASP A 131 4.52 -37.34 -14.84
C ASP A 131 4.15 -38.10 -13.53
N ILE A 132 4.64 -37.60 -12.39
CA ILE A 132 4.45 -38.20 -11.07
C ILE A 132 3.15 -37.66 -10.47
N PRO A 133 2.19 -38.51 -10.13
CA PRO A 133 0.96 -38.10 -9.47
C PRO A 133 1.25 -37.36 -8.16
N ARG A 134 0.52 -36.25 -7.91
CA ARG A 134 0.70 -35.41 -6.71
C ARG A 134 0.64 -36.18 -5.40
N GLU A 135 -0.10 -37.28 -5.36
CA GLU A 135 -0.23 -38.14 -4.18
C GLU A 135 1.09 -38.82 -3.82
N ASP A 136 1.87 -39.20 -4.80
CA ASP A 136 3.14 -39.90 -4.58
C ASP A 136 4.23 -38.94 -4.10
N ILE A 137 4.18 -37.70 -4.54
CA ILE A 137 5.10 -36.66 -4.04
C ILE A 137 4.81 -36.34 -2.58
N ARG A 138 3.53 -36.19 -2.19
CA ARG A 138 3.15 -35.99 -0.79
C ARG A 138 3.56 -37.15 0.10
N LYS A 139 3.44 -38.37 -0.40
CA LYS A 139 3.90 -39.58 0.33
C LYS A 139 5.41 -39.59 0.52
N ALA A 140 6.18 -39.23 -0.53
CA ALA A 140 7.63 -39.13 -0.47
C ALA A 140 8.10 -38.05 0.51
N GLN A 141 7.50 -36.87 0.47
CA GLN A 141 7.81 -35.77 1.40
C GLN A 141 7.47 -36.14 2.86
N LYS A 142 6.38 -36.88 3.09
CA LYS A 142 5.99 -37.32 4.42
C LYS A 142 6.97 -38.38 4.97
N ARG A 143 7.48 -39.28 4.12
CA ARG A 143 8.53 -40.26 4.47
C ARG A 143 9.85 -39.58 4.81
N ALA A 144 10.34 -38.67 3.95
CA ALA A 144 11.56 -37.92 4.20
C ALA A 144 11.52 -37.08 5.49
N ARG A 145 10.36 -36.60 5.89
CA ARG A 145 10.19 -35.87 7.15
C ARG A 145 10.22 -36.74 8.40
N LEU A 146 9.86 -38.01 8.29
CA LEU A 146 9.90 -38.97 9.38
C LEU A 146 11.33 -39.51 9.62
N GLU A 147 12.13 -39.62 8.56
CA GLU A 147 13.53 -40.08 8.64
C GLU A 147 14.51 -39.01 9.23
N ILE A 148 14.08 -37.75 9.34
CA ILE A 148 14.90 -36.67 9.93
C ILE A 148 14.68 -36.56 11.47
N ILE A 149 13.72 -37.30 12.02
CA ILE A 149 13.30 -37.21 13.44
C ILE A 149 13.79 -38.42 14.26
N GLU A 150 14.38 -39.43 13.62
CA GLU A 150 15.15 -40.51 14.26
C GLU A 150 16.65 -40.21 14.25
#